data_a550c8063a08ba6e210fb52eaf826da5
#
_entry.id   a550c8063a08ba6e210fb52eaf826da5
#
_cell.length_a   1.000
_cell.length_b   1.000
_cell.length_c   1.000
_cell.angle_alpha   90.00
_cell.angle_beta   90.00
_cell.angle_gamma   90.00
#
_symmetry.space_group_name_H-M   'P 1'
#
loop_
_entity.id
_entity.type
_entity.pdbx_description
1 polymer ?
#
loop_
_entity_poly.entity_id
_entity_poly.type
_entity_poly.pdbx_seq_one_letter_code
_entity_poly.pdbx_strand_id
1 'polypeptide(L)'
;MAKRFLGLGAIETLFLAVGVVAAPATVLAQATPKKPNILFIMGDDIGIMNVGAYHQGLMVGETPNIDRLANEGARFMSYYAEQSCTAGRTAFFTGMHPLRAGMVMPQLPGATSSLLPGTPALAKFLLDLGYNTGEFGKNHLGDKAASLPTAHGFQEFWGYLYHLDAMQGVSFPDI
;
A
#
# COMPACT_ATOMS: atom_id res chain seq x y z
N MET A 1 83.91 -60.83 23.24
CA MET A 1 83.37 -60.12 22.15
C MET A 1 81.84 -60.35 22.17
N ALA A 2 81.12 -59.47 22.84
CA ALA A 2 79.70 -59.63 23.11
C ALA A 2 78.87 -58.64 22.29
N LYS A 3 77.98 -59.17 21.51
CA LYS A 3 76.89 -58.36 20.82
C LYS A 3 75.73 -58.24 21.76
N ARG A 4 75.32 -56.98 22.06
CA ARG A 4 74.06 -56.72 22.75
C ARG A 4 73.06 -56.21 21.73
N PHE A 5 71.91 -56.87 21.65
CA PHE A 5 70.72 -56.48 20.97
C PHE A 5 69.99 -55.50 21.82
N LEU A 6 69.60 -54.36 21.21
CA LEU A 6 68.68 -53.41 21.78
C LEU A 6 67.30 -53.74 21.29
N GLY A 7 66.35 -53.84 22.22
CA GLY A 7 64.96 -54.15 21.92
C GLY A 7 64.19 -52.91 21.35
N LEU A 8 63.32 -53.18 20.41
CA LEU A 8 62.33 -52.27 19.91
C LEU A 8 61.24 -52.06 20.97
N GLY A 9 61.08 -50.82 21.41
CA GLY A 9 59.96 -50.45 22.19
C GLY A 9 58.74 -50.19 21.28
N ALA A 10 57.63 -50.84 21.57
CA ALA A 10 56.38 -50.66 20.92
C ALA A 10 55.77 -49.32 21.32
N ILE A 11 55.50 -48.45 20.34
CA ILE A 11 54.74 -47.18 20.54
C ILE A 11 53.26 -47.54 20.33
N GLU A 12 52.51 -47.63 21.42
CA GLU A 12 51.05 -47.71 21.37
C GLU A 12 50.46 -46.36 21.00
N THR A 13 49.93 -46.23 19.80
CA THR A 13 49.24 -45.06 19.32
C THR A 13 47.79 -45.16 19.79
N LEU A 14 47.43 -44.34 20.79
CA LEU A 14 46.07 -44.19 21.30
C LEU A 14 45.29 -43.34 20.32
N PHE A 15 44.41 -43.94 19.52
CA PHE A 15 43.43 -43.19 18.70
C PHE A 15 42.28 -42.73 19.56
N LEU A 16 42.22 -41.43 19.84
CA LEU A 16 41.08 -40.79 20.48
C LEU A 16 39.99 -40.53 19.39
N ALA A 17 38.97 -41.36 19.32
CA ALA A 17 37.83 -41.16 18.45
C ALA A 17 36.94 -40.03 19.03
N VAL A 18 37.07 -38.84 18.48
CA VAL A 18 36.13 -37.74 18.79
C VAL A 18 34.86 -37.98 18.00
N GLY A 19 33.83 -38.51 18.67
CA GLY A 19 32.50 -38.64 18.12
C GLY A 19 31.83 -37.24 18.01
N VAL A 20 31.76 -36.71 16.80
CA VAL A 20 30.91 -35.49 16.53
C VAL A 20 29.46 -35.93 16.56
N VAL A 21 28.80 -35.69 17.68
CA VAL A 21 27.33 -35.82 17.76
C VAL A 21 26.72 -34.66 16.97
N ALA A 22 26.35 -34.94 15.72
CA ALA A 22 25.56 -33.98 14.93
C ALA A 22 24.15 -33.85 15.55
N ALA A 23 23.92 -32.83 16.35
CA ALA A 23 22.58 -32.47 16.79
C ALA A 23 21.71 -32.13 15.55
N PRO A 24 20.51 -32.67 15.42
CA PRO A 24 19.63 -32.28 14.32
C PRO A 24 19.35 -30.77 14.44
N ALA A 25 19.81 -29.99 13.46
CA ALA A 25 19.44 -28.62 13.33
C ALA A 25 17.92 -28.60 13.02
N THR A 26 17.11 -28.32 14.02
CA THR A 26 15.69 -27.98 13.82
C THR A 26 15.65 -26.70 13.00
N VAL A 27 15.44 -26.85 11.70
CA VAL A 27 15.07 -25.74 10.84
C VAL A 27 13.71 -25.26 11.33
N LEU A 28 13.72 -24.23 12.19
CA LEU A 28 12.50 -23.49 12.50
C LEU A 28 12.04 -22.90 11.18
N ALA A 29 10.98 -23.48 10.62
CA ALA A 29 10.31 -22.89 9.47
C ALA A 29 9.93 -21.47 9.88
N GLN A 30 10.65 -20.47 9.35
CA GLN A 30 10.32 -19.09 9.53
C GLN A 30 8.93 -18.90 8.93
N ALA A 31 7.94 -18.65 9.79
CA ALA A 31 6.59 -18.31 9.33
C ALA A 31 6.73 -17.15 8.34
N THR A 32 6.22 -17.35 7.12
CA THR A 32 6.19 -16.28 6.12
C THR A 32 5.53 -15.07 6.75
N PRO A 33 6.19 -13.90 6.78
CA PRO A 33 5.64 -12.73 7.43
C PRO A 33 4.27 -12.43 6.81
N LYS A 34 3.25 -12.37 7.65
CA LYS A 34 1.90 -12.03 7.21
C LYS A 34 1.94 -10.63 6.60
N LYS A 35 1.46 -10.49 5.37
CA LYS A 35 1.36 -9.19 4.70
C LYS A 35 0.50 -8.25 5.54
N PRO A 36 0.91 -6.98 5.76
CA PRO A 36 0.10 -6.01 6.49
C PRO A 36 -1.17 -5.67 5.72
N ASN A 37 -2.25 -5.39 6.43
CA ASN A 37 -3.40 -4.75 5.81
C ASN A 37 -3.05 -3.30 5.47
N ILE A 38 -3.60 -2.81 4.37
CA ILE A 38 -3.39 -1.44 3.90
C ILE A 38 -4.75 -0.75 3.88
N LEU A 39 -4.90 0.29 4.69
CA LEU A 39 -6.05 1.18 4.66
C LEU A 39 -5.58 2.55 4.19
N PHE A 40 -6.12 3.01 3.07
CA PHE A 40 -5.92 4.35 2.57
C PHE A 40 -7.20 5.17 2.69
N ILE A 41 -7.10 6.36 3.27
CA ILE A 41 -8.23 7.28 3.45
C ILE A 41 -7.86 8.59 2.75
N MET A 42 -8.62 8.95 1.71
CA MET A 42 -8.45 10.20 0.98
C MET A 42 -9.53 11.20 1.40
N GLY A 43 -9.11 12.30 1.99
CA GLY A 43 -9.97 13.47 2.17
C GLY A 43 -10.28 14.12 0.81
N ASP A 44 -11.48 14.70 0.69
CA ASP A 44 -11.91 15.41 -0.51
C ASP A 44 -12.10 16.88 -0.16
N ASP A 45 -11.28 17.74 -0.74
CA ASP A 45 -11.21 19.18 -0.47
C ASP A 45 -10.96 19.55 1.00
N ILE A 46 -10.19 18.72 1.70
CA ILE A 46 -9.76 18.97 3.08
C ILE A 46 -8.41 19.69 3.06
N GLY A 47 -8.41 20.94 3.54
CA GLY A 47 -7.19 21.72 3.66
C GLY A 47 -6.35 21.32 4.88
N ILE A 48 -5.07 21.63 4.85
CA ILE A 48 -4.14 21.35 5.95
C ILE A 48 -4.63 21.92 7.29
N MET A 49 -5.30 23.06 7.27
CA MET A 49 -5.82 23.71 8.47
C MET A 49 -7.16 23.14 8.95
N ASN A 50 -7.70 22.13 8.30
CA ASN A 50 -8.85 21.38 8.79
C ASN A 50 -8.47 20.21 9.70
N VAL A 51 -7.18 19.89 9.81
CA VAL A 51 -6.68 18.75 10.58
C VAL A 51 -5.91 19.23 11.79
N GLY A 52 -6.33 18.79 12.98
CA GLY A 52 -5.78 19.24 14.27
C GLY A 52 -4.27 19.02 14.38
N ALA A 53 -3.78 17.88 13.92
CA ALA A 53 -2.34 17.55 13.92
C ALA A 53 -1.48 18.56 13.15
N TYR A 54 -2.06 19.29 12.20
CA TYR A 54 -1.36 20.33 11.43
C TYR A 54 -1.60 21.73 11.97
N HIS A 55 -2.82 22.10 12.30
CA HIS A 55 -3.12 23.45 12.79
C HIS A 55 -2.79 23.66 14.27
N GLN A 56 -2.65 22.59 15.06
CA GLN A 56 -2.18 22.61 16.46
C GLN A 56 -2.91 23.64 17.35
N GLY A 57 -4.24 23.73 17.23
CA GLY A 57 -5.08 24.65 17.99
C GLY A 57 -5.27 26.02 17.37
N LEU A 58 -4.70 26.32 16.21
CA LEU A 58 -4.91 27.61 15.52
C LEU A 58 -6.30 27.75 14.91
N MET A 59 -6.98 26.65 14.66
CA MET A 59 -8.31 26.62 14.06
C MET A 59 -9.33 25.98 14.99
N VAL A 60 -10.60 26.38 14.83
CA VAL A 60 -11.72 25.72 15.49
C VAL A 60 -12.03 24.44 14.74
N GLY A 61 -12.04 23.35 15.45
CA GLY A 61 -12.30 22.01 14.88
C GLY A 61 -11.32 21.00 15.45
N GLU A 62 -11.83 19.83 15.70
CA GLU A 62 -11.03 18.75 16.31
C GLU A 62 -11.09 17.51 15.45
N THR A 63 -9.94 16.90 15.24
CA THR A 63 -9.79 15.64 14.52
C THR A 63 -9.07 14.60 15.39
N PRO A 64 -9.62 14.25 16.56
CA PRO A 64 -8.87 13.51 17.59
C PRO A 64 -8.35 12.16 17.13
N ASN A 65 -9.07 11.47 16.25
CA ASN A 65 -8.63 10.19 15.71
C ASN A 65 -7.50 10.33 14.69
N ILE A 66 -7.55 11.36 13.84
CA ILE A 66 -6.48 11.67 12.88
C ILE A 66 -5.25 12.16 13.64
N ASP A 67 -5.44 13.01 14.65
CA ASP A 67 -4.37 13.54 15.50
C ASP A 67 -3.66 12.41 16.26
N ARG A 68 -4.42 11.41 16.73
CA ARG A 68 -3.85 10.21 17.33
C ARG A 68 -2.98 9.43 16.35
N LEU A 69 -3.46 9.20 15.12
CA LEU A 69 -2.66 8.54 14.08
C LEU A 69 -1.38 9.31 13.77
N ALA A 70 -1.45 10.64 13.72
CA ALA A 70 -0.28 11.49 13.51
C ALA A 70 0.74 11.41 14.65
N ASN A 71 0.27 11.23 15.88
CA ASN A 71 1.12 11.11 17.06
C ASN A 71 1.74 9.71 17.23
N GLU A 72 1.03 8.68 16.81
CA GLU A 72 1.48 7.28 16.90
C GLU A 72 2.30 6.84 15.67
N GLY A 73 2.19 7.56 14.56
CA GLY A 73 2.79 7.23 13.29
C GLY A 73 3.75 8.30 12.76
N ALA A 74 3.74 8.50 11.46
CA ALA A 74 4.53 9.51 10.77
C ALA A 74 3.63 10.62 10.22
N ARG A 75 4.07 11.87 10.38
CA ARG A 75 3.42 13.06 9.84
C ARG A 75 4.32 13.73 8.81
N PHE A 76 3.84 13.87 7.59
CA PHE A 76 4.56 14.56 6.53
C PHE A 76 4.22 16.06 6.57
N MET A 77 5.25 16.90 6.69
CA MET A 77 5.09 18.37 6.75
C MET A 77 5.13 19.01 5.37
N SER A 78 5.62 18.31 4.37
CA SER A 78 5.76 18.77 2.99
C SER A 78 5.24 17.69 2.03
N TYR A 79 3.92 17.46 2.06
CA TYR A 79 3.23 16.57 1.15
C TYR A 79 2.14 17.38 0.43
N TYR A 80 2.32 17.56 -0.87
CA TYR A 80 1.45 18.41 -1.67
C TYR A 80 0.52 17.55 -2.53
N ALA A 81 -0.77 17.88 -2.48
CA ALA A 81 -1.78 17.27 -3.34
C ALA A 81 -1.86 18.00 -4.69
N GLU A 82 -2.62 17.41 -5.60
CA GLU A 82 -3.01 18.06 -6.84
C GLU A 82 -4.11 19.08 -6.60
N GLN A 83 -4.39 19.91 -7.61
CA GLN A 83 -5.31 21.06 -7.50
C GLN A 83 -6.78 20.68 -7.36
N SER A 84 -7.19 19.44 -7.65
CA SER A 84 -8.60 19.03 -7.61
C SER A 84 -8.78 17.53 -7.46
N CYS A 85 -10.04 17.13 -7.23
CA CYS A 85 -10.41 15.75 -6.93
C CYS A 85 -9.96 14.75 -8.01
N THR A 86 -10.34 14.94 -9.28
CA THR A 86 -9.95 14.02 -10.36
C THR A 86 -8.43 13.94 -10.53
N ALA A 87 -7.76 15.08 -10.47
CA ALA A 87 -6.30 15.13 -10.59
C ALA A 87 -5.61 14.36 -9.45
N GLY A 88 -5.98 14.64 -8.20
CA GLY A 88 -5.41 13.98 -7.03
C GLY A 88 -5.68 12.47 -6.99
N ARG A 89 -6.91 12.08 -7.34
CA ARG A 89 -7.30 10.66 -7.43
C ARG A 89 -6.54 9.93 -8.53
N THR A 90 -6.39 10.56 -9.69
CA THR A 90 -5.58 10.02 -10.79
C THR A 90 -4.14 9.84 -10.36
N ALA A 91 -3.51 10.85 -9.77
CA ALA A 91 -2.13 10.77 -9.31
C ALA A 91 -1.94 9.65 -8.30
N PHE A 92 -2.84 9.52 -7.33
CA PHE A 92 -2.77 8.47 -6.32
C PHE A 92 -2.97 7.07 -6.92
N PHE A 93 -4.05 6.85 -7.66
CA PHE A 93 -4.38 5.52 -8.18
C PHE A 93 -3.40 5.00 -9.23
N THR A 94 -2.82 5.90 -10.04
CA THR A 94 -1.99 5.51 -11.17
C THR A 94 -0.49 5.72 -10.94
N GLY A 95 -0.12 6.52 -9.94
CA GLY A 95 1.26 6.99 -9.77
C GLY A 95 1.75 7.92 -10.88
N MET A 96 0.83 8.42 -11.73
CA MET A 96 1.16 9.30 -12.85
C MET A 96 0.68 10.72 -12.60
N HIS A 97 1.46 11.69 -13.05
CA HIS A 97 1.03 13.09 -13.05
C HIS A 97 -0.25 13.25 -13.89
N PRO A 98 -1.26 14.02 -13.43
CA PRO A 98 -2.57 14.14 -14.09
C PRO A 98 -2.51 14.60 -15.55
N LEU A 99 -1.57 15.48 -15.90
CA LEU A 99 -1.34 15.89 -17.29
C LEU A 99 -0.97 14.71 -18.19
N ARG A 100 -0.17 13.78 -17.68
CA ARG A 100 0.21 12.59 -18.42
C ARG A 100 -0.95 11.62 -18.61
N ALA A 101 -1.80 11.51 -17.61
CA ALA A 101 -2.98 10.66 -17.66
C ALA A 101 -4.16 11.31 -18.42
N GLY A 102 -4.09 12.59 -18.75
CA GLY A 102 -5.19 13.34 -19.38
C GLY A 102 -6.37 13.62 -18.45
N MET A 103 -6.15 13.53 -17.13
CA MET A 103 -7.21 13.58 -16.10
C MET A 103 -6.97 14.77 -15.14
N VAL A 104 -6.97 15.98 -15.69
CA VAL A 104 -6.60 17.20 -14.95
C VAL A 104 -7.79 17.85 -14.27
N MET A 105 -8.92 17.96 -14.99
CA MET A 105 -10.11 18.67 -14.52
C MET A 105 -11.14 17.73 -13.89
N PRO A 106 -11.87 18.17 -12.87
CA PRO A 106 -13.02 17.41 -12.36
C PRO A 106 -14.00 17.07 -13.48
N GLN A 107 -14.42 15.83 -13.51
CA GLN A 107 -15.33 15.32 -14.52
C GLN A 107 -16.78 15.41 -14.04
N LEU A 108 -17.70 15.49 -15.00
CA LEU A 108 -19.14 15.34 -14.78
C LEU A 108 -19.64 14.05 -15.44
N PRO A 109 -20.79 13.53 -15.03
CA PRO A 109 -21.41 12.38 -15.67
C PRO A 109 -21.49 12.55 -17.19
N GLY A 110 -21.11 11.50 -17.92
CA GLY A 110 -21.08 11.55 -19.39
C GLY A 110 -19.88 12.26 -20.02
N ALA A 111 -18.91 12.71 -19.24
CA ALA A 111 -17.71 13.35 -19.77
C ALA A 111 -16.95 12.42 -20.75
N THR A 112 -16.32 13.03 -21.74
CA THR A 112 -15.53 12.29 -22.73
C THR A 112 -14.22 11.76 -22.16
N SER A 113 -13.58 12.53 -21.25
CA SER A 113 -12.35 12.11 -20.56
C SER A 113 -12.67 11.16 -19.40
N SER A 114 -11.91 10.09 -19.35
CA SER A 114 -12.00 9.06 -18.32
C SER A 114 -10.68 8.31 -18.24
N LEU A 115 -10.43 7.61 -17.16
CA LEU A 115 -9.24 6.77 -17.06
C LEU A 115 -9.23 5.74 -18.19
N LEU A 116 -8.12 5.68 -18.92
CA LEU A 116 -8.03 4.84 -20.10
C LEU A 116 -7.87 3.36 -19.73
N PRO A 117 -8.41 2.45 -20.57
CA PRO A 117 -8.16 1.02 -20.40
C PRO A 117 -6.67 0.69 -20.34
N GLY A 118 -6.30 -0.21 -19.44
CA GLY A 118 -4.92 -0.63 -19.28
C GLY A 118 -4.01 0.38 -18.59
N THR A 119 -4.54 1.52 -18.13
CA THR A 119 -3.77 2.43 -17.26
C THR A 119 -3.33 1.69 -16.00
N PRO A 120 -2.03 1.68 -15.66
CA PRO A 120 -1.55 1.07 -14.43
C PRO A 120 -2.27 1.66 -13.22
N ALA A 121 -2.73 0.80 -12.32
CA ALA A 121 -3.44 1.22 -11.13
C ALA A 121 -2.92 0.49 -9.89
N LEU A 122 -2.80 1.22 -8.78
CA LEU A 122 -2.29 0.70 -7.51
C LEU A 122 -3.06 -0.56 -7.06
N ALA A 123 -4.38 -0.55 -7.21
CA ALA A 123 -5.21 -1.70 -6.84
C ALA A 123 -4.85 -2.96 -7.65
N LYS A 124 -4.55 -2.82 -8.95
CA LYS A 124 -4.12 -3.94 -9.78
C LYS A 124 -2.80 -4.53 -9.32
N PHE A 125 -1.81 -3.69 -8.96
CA PHE A 125 -0.53 -4.17 -8.42
C PHE A 125 -0.71 -4.89 -7.08
N LEU A 126 -1.56 -4.37 -6.20
CA LEU A 126 -1.86 -5.02 -4.92
C LEU A 126 -2.59 -6.34 -5.11
N LEU A 127 -3.54 -6.40 -6.05
CA LEU A 127 -4.23 -7.62 -6.40
C LEU A 127 -3.24 -8.70 -6.90
N ASP A 128 -2.31 -8.33 -7.79
CA ASP A 128 -1.27 -9.24 -8.31
C ASP A 128 -0.31 -9.71 -7.21
N LEU A 129 -0.15 -8.92 -6.15
CA LEU A 129 0.58 -9.31 -4.95
C LEU A 129 -0.26 -10.18 -3.99
N GLY A 130 -1.50 -10.51 -4.33
CA GLY A 130 -2.40 -11.38 -3.56
C GLY A 130 -3.12 -10.66 -2.41
N TYR A 131 -3.34 -9.35 -2.50
CA TYR A 131 -4.25 -8.63 -1.62
C TYR A 131 -5.69 -8.74 -2.14
N ASN A 132 -6.64 -8.74 -1.23
CA ASN A 132 -8.02 -8.39 -1.59
C ASN A 132 -8.11 -6.87 -1.63
N THR A 133 -8.78 -6.35 -2.66
CA THR A 133 -8.83 -4.91 -2.95
C THR A 133 -10.27 -4.42 -3.00
N GLY A 134 -10.55 -3.32 -2.30
CA GLY A 134 -11.86 -2.68 -2.32
C GLY A 134 -11.73 -1.16 -2.33
N GLU A 135 -12.65 -0.49 -3.00
CA GLU A 135 -12.80 0.97 -2.97
C GLU A 135 -14.20 1.31 -2.49
N PHE A 136 -14.26 2.23 -1.52
CA PHE A 136 -15.51 2.64 -0.88
C PHE A 136 -15.57 4.16 -0.87
N GLY A 137 -16.58 4.73 -1.55
CA GLY A 137 -16.80 6.16 -1.65
C GLY A 137 -16.67 6.71 -3.07
N LYS A 138 -16.11 7.91 -3.19
CA LYS A 138 -15.98 8.62 -4.46
C LYS A 138 -14.78 8.14 -5.27
N ASN A 139 -15.00 7.72 -6.52
CA ASN A 139 -13.93 7.36 -7.46
C ASN A 139 -13.44 8.55 -8.30
N HIS A 140 -14.30 9.21 -9.05
CA HIS A 140 -14.09 10.39 -9.88
C HIS A 140 -13.08 10.23 -11.05
N LEU A 141 -13.02 9.04 -11.65
CA LEU A 141 -12.12 8.73 -12.76
C LEU A 141 -12.85 8.35 -14.06
N GLY A 142 -14.17 8.58 -14.10
CA GLY A 142 -15.02 8.34 -15.26
C GLY A 142 -16.11 7.30 -15.00
N ASP A 143 -17.09 7.25 -15.92
CA ASP A 143 -18.28 6.38 -15.85
C ASP A 143 -18.37 5.36 -16.97
N LYS A 144 -17.36 5.30 -17.85
CA LYS A 144 -17.28 4.27 -18.88
C LYS A 144 -16.91 2.92 -18.24
N ALA A 145 -17.45 1.84 -18.76
CA ALA A 145 -17.17 0.50 -18.22
C ALA A 145 -15.66 0.22 -18.03
N ALA A 146 -14.84 0.70 -18.96
CA ALA A 146 -13.39 0.52 -18.91
C ALA A 146 -12.67 1.42 -17.89
N SER A 147 -13.33 2.43 -17.31
CA SER A 147 -12.77 3.33 -16.30
C SER A 147 -13.29 3.07 -14.89
N LEU A 148 -14.19 2.11 -14.73
CA LEU A 148 -14.72 1.75 -13.42
C LEU A 148 -13.62 1.18 -12.50
N PRO A 149 -13.73 1.35 -11.19
CA PRO A 149 -12.76 0.79 -10.24
C PRO A 149 -12.49 -0.68 -10.44
N THR A 150 -13.52 -1.46 -10.73
CA THR A 150 -13.40 -2.90 -10.97
C THR A 150 -12.64 -3.27 -12.24
N ALA A 151 -12.58 -2.38 -13.23
CA ALA A 151 -11.72 -2.53 -14.41
C ALA A 151 -10.24 -2.23 -14.12
N HIS A 152 -9.93 -1.60 -12.99
CA HIS A 152 -8.61 -1.18 -12.58
C HIS A 152 -8.07 -1.90 -11.34
N GLY A 153 -8.62 -3.09 -11.03
CA GLY A 153 -8.04 -3.99 -10.03
C GLY A 153 -8.72 -3.99 -8.67
N PHE A 154 -9.78 -3.22 -8.46
CA PHE A 154 -10.62 -3.40 -7.28
C PHE A 154 -11.57 -4.57 -7.48
N GLN A 155 -11.58 -5.51 -6.55
CA GLN A 155 -12.50 -6.64 -6.55
C GLN A 155 -13.90 -6.23 -6.06
N GLU A 156 -13.96 -5.18 -5.25
CA GLU A 156 -15.19 -4.64 -4.72
C GLU A 156 -15.20 -3.12 -4.87
N PHE A 157 -16.33 -2.59 -5.29
CA PHE A 157 -16.59 -1.15 -5.33
C PHE A 157 -17.97 -0.86 -4.79
N TRP A 158 -18.04 0.04 -3.81
CA TRP A 158 -19.29 0.56 -3.31
C TRP A 158 -19.17 2.07 -3.08
N GLY A 159 -19.91 2.86 -3.86
CA GLY A 159 -19.82 4.30 -3.81
C GLY A 159 -20.41 4.98 -5.02
N TYR A 160 -19.84 6.11 -5.38
CA TYR A 160 -20.31 6.92 -6.50
C TYR A 160 -19.13 7.37 -7.37
N LEU A 161 -19.46 7.57 -8.66
CA LEU A 161 -18.43 7.80 -9.68
C LEU A 161 -18.01 9.27 -9.79
N TYR A 162 -18.76 10.20 -9.20
CA TYR A 162 -18.51 11.63 -9.26
C TYR A 162 -18.68 12.27 -7.88
N HIS A 163 -18.63 13.61 -7.77
CA HIS A 163 -18.94 14.32 -6.53
C HIS A 163 -20.44 14.30 -6.23
N LEU A 164 -20.81 14.63 -4.99
CA LEU A 164 -22.20 14.50 -4.52
C LEU A 164 -23.18 15.31 -5.37
N ASP A 165 -22.86 16.56 -5.68
CA ASP A 165 -23.75 17.44 -6.46
C ASP A 165 -24.08 16.86 -7.84
N ALA A 166 -23.08 16.30 -8.52
CA ALA A 166 -23.29 15.66 -9.81
C ALA A 166 -24.15 14.40 -9.71
N MET A 167 -24.03 13.66 -8.61
CA MET A 167 -24.84 12.47 -8.36
C MET A 167 -26.27 12.82 -7.95
N GLN A 168 -26.47 13.94 -7.26
CA GLN A 168 -27.80 14.43 -6.95
C GLN A 168 -28.57 14.81 -8.22
N GLY A 169 -27.93 15.49 -9.17
CA GLY A 169 -28.54 15.83 -10.44
C GLY A 169 -29.01 14.62 -11.27
N VAL A 170 -28.32 13.48 -11.13
CA VAL A 170 -28.74 12.20 -11.75
C VAL A 170 -29.93 11.58 -11.02
N SER A 171 -29.96 11.70 -9.68
CA SER A 171 -31.01 11.10 -8.85
C SER A 171 -32.28 11.95 -8.78
N PHE A 172 -32.15 13.26 -8.99
CA PHE A 172 -33.24 14.26 -8.90
C PHE A 172 -33.13 15.22 -10.08
N PRO A 173 -33.47 14.77 -11.31
CA PRO A 173 -33.30 15.57 -12.52
C PRO A 173 -34.17 16.86 -12.56
N ASP A 174 -35.14 16.97 -11.68
CA ASP A 174 -36.08 18.08 -11.61
C ASP A 174 -35.73 19.14 -10.53
N ILE A 175 -34.53 19.07 -9.91
CA ILE A 175 -34.03 20.03 -8.93
C ILE A 175 -33.05 20.98 -9.57
#